data_9985afa3d93a537e4c2f810898a1609b
#
_entry.id   9985afa3d93a537e4c2f810898a1609b
#
_cell.length_a   1.000
_cell.length_b   1.000
_cell.length_c   1.000
_cell.angle_alpha   90.00
_cell.angle_beta   90.00
_cell.angle_gamma   90.00
#
_symmetry.space_group_name_H-M   'P 1'
#
loop_
_entity.id
_entity.type
_entity.pdbx_description
1 polymer ?
#
loop_
_entity_poly.entity_id
_entity_poly.type
_entity_poly.pdbx_seq_one_letter_code
_entity_poly.pdbx_strand_id
1 'polypeptide(L)'
;YLKVGVDLDLELAMVAALRQAIGAEGKIRIDANGAWSVAEAVRNLNAFDRHQIDFAEQPVSQDPIRNMVELKQKVRVPLAANEGLWRLADVWEVIRARAADVLCFSPYWVGTLAAFHRLSHAAANEGLAVCRHTHGELGLMAAASHHLCLTLPNLLNGNQQTAALIDGDILTEDLPIAKSPVWGIPTGTGLGVEVDFSKVEKYQQAYNENGQFLPYQPEMFND
;
A
#
# COMPACT_ATOMS: atom_id res chain seq x y z
N TYR A 1 5.90 0.36 8.73
CA TYR A 1 6.01 -0.59 7.60
C TYR A 1 7.45 -1.07 7.45
N LEU A 2 7.67 -2.37 7.44
CA LEU A 2 8.99 -2.98 7.30
C LEU A 2 9.00 -3.97 6.14
N LYS A 3 9.97 -3.83 5.22
CA LYS A 3 10.24 -4.85 4.19
C LYS A 3 10.94 -6.04 4.81
N VAL A 4 10.47 -7.24 4.46
CA VAL A 4 10.97 -8.54 4.93
C VAL A 4 11.09 -9.50 3.74
N GLY A 5 11.71 -10.64 3.94
CA GLY A 5 11.80 -11.68 2.91
C GLY A 5 13.24 -12.02 2.50
N VAL A 6 14.25 -11.49 3.22
CA VAL A 6 15.66 -11.69 2.91
C VAL A 6 16.38 -12.46 4.02
N ASP A 7 16.26 -12.02 5.28
CA ASP A 7 16.94 -12.60 6.44
C ASP A 7 16.01 -12.61 7.65
N LEU A 8 15.44 -13.76 7.96
CA LEU A 8 14.44 -13.91 9.01
C LEU A 8 14.96 -13.50 10.39
N ASP A 9 16.21 -13.85 10.74
CA ASP A 9 16.74 -13.57 12.08
C ASP A 9 16.96 -12.07 12.27
N LEU A 10 17.50 -11.39 11.25
CA LEU A 10 17.65 -9.95 11.24
C LEU A 10 16.27 -9.25 11.29
N GLU A 11 15.33 -9.70 10.49
CA GLU A 11 13.98 -9.13 10.39
C GLU A 11 13.21 -9.29 11.70
N LEU A 12 13.33 -10.43 12.38
CA LEU A 12 12.76 -10.64 13.72
C LEU A 12 13.38 -9.70 14.75
N ALA A 13 14.70 -9.50 14.70
CA ALA A 13 15.39 -8.56 15.59
C ALA A 13 14.94 -7.12 15.32
N MET A 14 14.78 -6.72 14.05
CA MET A 14 14.27 -5.40 13.66
C MET A 14 12.84 -5.17 14.16
N VAL A 15 11.94 -6.15 13.97
CA VAL A 15 10.55 -6.07 14.44
C VAL A 15 10.50 -6.01 15.99
N ALA A 16 11.34 -6.78 16.67
CA ALA A 16 11.44 -6.74 18.13
C ALA A 16 11.88 -5.35 18.64
N ALA A 17 12.90 -4.76 18.01
CA ALA A 17 13.38 -3.42 18.34
C ALA A 17 12.30 -2.35 18.05
N LEU A 18 11.59 -2.45 16.91
CA LEU A 18 10.47 -1.56 16.62
C LEU A 18 9.35 -1.69 17.65
N ARG A 19 8.95 -2.91 18.02
CA ARG A 19 7.91 -3.13 19.03
C ARG A 19 8.31 -2.52 20.39
N GLN A 20 9.55 -2.66 20.77
CA GLN A 20 10.08 -2.02 21.97
C GLN A 20 10.02 -0.48 21.91
N ALA A 21 10.37 0.09 20.74
CA ALA A 21 10.42 1.53 20.56
C ALA A 21 9.03 2.19 20.51
N ILE A 22 8.07 1.56 19.83
CA ILE A 22 6.73 2.16 19.61
C ILE A 22 5.69 1.72 20.66
N GLY A 23 6.03 0.79 21.54
CA GLY A 23 5.11 0.26 22.55
C GLY A 23 4.03 -0.66 22.00
N ALA A 24 3.14 -1.14 22.85
CA ALA A 24 2.12 -2.14 22.48
C ALA A 24 1.05 -1.60 21.52
N GLU A 25 0.71 -0.31 21.64
CA GLU A 25 -0.35 0.33 20.83
C GLU A 25 0.10 0.66 19.40
N GLY A 26 1.40 0.75 19.16
CA GLY A 26 1.95 1.03 17.84
C GLY A 26 1.68 -0.15 16.87
N LYS A 27 1.25 0.13 15.64
CA LYS A 27 1.00 -0.88 14.63
C LYS A 27 2.26 -1.16 13.82
N ILE A 28 2.61 -2.44 13.68
CA ILE A 28 3.70 -2.91 12.82
C ILE A 28 3.10 -3.71 11.66
N ARG A 29 3.46 -3.35 10.45
CA ARG A 29 3.12 -4.06 9.22
C ARG A 29 4.39 -4.54 8.56
N ILE A 30 4.36 -5.73 8.02
CA ILE A 30 5.47 -6.30 7.26
C ILE A 30 5.05 -6.56 5.83
N ASP A 31 5.97 -6.44 4.90
CA ASP A 31 5.73 -6.66 3.48
C ASP A 31 6.86 -7.49 2.89
N ALA A 32 6.51 -8.67 2.41
CA ALA A 32 7.44 -9.63 1.83
C ALA A 32 7.50 -9.57 0.30
N ASN A 33 6.62 -8.79 -0.36
CA ASN A 33 6.55 -8.65 -1.82
C ASN A 33 6.59 -10.00 -2.57
N GLY A 34 5.89 -11.01 -2.03
CA GLY A 34 5.80 -12.33 -2.64
C GLY A 34 7.02 -13.24 -2.48
N ALA A 35 7.98 -12.89 -1.61
CA ALA A 35 9.28 -13.54 -1.53
C ALA A 35 9.23 -14.99 -1.03
N TRP A 36 8.18 -15.39 -0.31
CA TRP A 36 8.16 -16.71 0.35
C TRP A 36 7.33 -17.74 -0.42
N SER A 37 7.77 -18.99 -0.34
CA SER A 37 6.87 -20.12 -0.57
C SER A 37 5.83 -20.23 0.54
N VAL A 38 4.73 -20.95 0.33
CA VAL A 38 3.70 -21.14 1.39
C VAL A 38 4.30 -21.74 2.67
N ALA A 39 5.21 -22.70 2.54
CA ALA A 39 5.85 -23.33 3.71
C ALA A 39 6.73 -22.36 4.49
N GLU A 40 7.51 -21.52 3.80
CA GLU A 40 8.32 -20.46 4.42
C GLU A 40 7.45 -19.41 5.07
N ALA A 41 6.39 -18.96 4.38
CA ALA A 41 5.45 -17.98 4.91
C ALA A 41 4.79 -18.46 6.21
N VAL A 42 4.37 -19.73 6.27
CA VAL A 42 3.81 -20.32 7.51
C VAL A 42 4.83 -20.26 8.65
N ARG A 43 6.07 -20.71 8.40
CA ARG A 43 7.13 -20.69 9.41
C ARG A 43 7.44 -19.26 9.87
N ASN A 44 7.65 -18.36 8.93
CA ASN A 44 8.07 -17.00 9.19
C ASN A 44 6.98 -16.19 9.89
N LEU A 45 5.73 -16.27 9.42
CA LEU A 45 4.61 -15.56 10.05
C LEU A 45 4.31 -16.07 11.46
N ASN A 46 4.46 -17.37 11.72
CA ASN A 46 4.36 -17.89 13.09
C ASN A 46 5.48 -17.36 14.01
N ALA A 47 6.67 -17.09 13.47
CA ALA A 47 7.73 -16.44 14.24
C ALA A 47 7.45 -14.96 14.49
N PHE A 48 6.83 -14.24 13.55
CA PHE A 48 6.43 -12.85 13.70
C PHE A 48 5.20 -12.65 14.60
N ASP A 49 4.30 -13.63 14.74
CA ASP A 49 3.02 -13.53 15.46
C ASP A 49 3.18 -13.02 16.89
N ARG A 50 4.23 -13.43 17.60
CA ARG A 50 4.56 -12.97 18.96
C ARG A 50 4.80 -11.46 19.08
N HIS A 51 5.08 -10.78 17.97
CA HIS A 51 5.33 -9.34 17.91
C HIS A 51 4.07 -8.52 17.59
N GLN A 52 2.91 -9.16 17.55
CA GLN A 52 1.62 -8.50 17.32
C GLN A 52 1.61 -7.69 16.00
N ILE A 53 1.90 -8.36 14.90
CA ILE A 53 1.86 -7.79 13.56
C ILE A 53 0.42 -7.42 13.19
N ASP A 54 0.19 -6.19 12.72
CA ASP A 54 -1.12 -5.71 12.28
C ASP A 54 -1.61 -6.48 11.05
N PHE A 55 -0.73 -6.63 10.05
CA PHE A 55 -0.88 -7.57 8.94
C PHE A 55 0.45 -7.81 8.21
N ALA A 56 0.50 -8.90 7.45
CA ALA A 56 1.57 -9.21 6.51
C ALA A 56 1.09 -8.99 5.08
N GLU A 57 1.73 -8.06 4.37
CA GLU A 57 1.45 -7.74 2.99
C GLU A 57 2.17 -8.69 2.06
N GLN A 58 1.43 -9.24 1.11
CA GLN A 58 1.83 -10.13 0.04
C GLN A 58 2.96 -11.11 0.44
N PRO A 59 2.72 -11.99 1.41
CA PRO A 59 3.77 -12.90 1.89
C PRO A 59 4.22 -13.94 0.86
N VAL A 60 3.32 -14.31 -0.05
CA VAL A 60 3.58 -15.28 -1.12
C VAL A 60 3.20 -14.69 -2.47
N SER A 61 3.69 -15.28 -3.57
CA SER A 61 3.32 -14.87 -4.92
C SER A 61 1.79 -14.79 -5.07
N GLN A 62 1.32 -13.78 -5.82
CA GLN A 62 -0.09 -13.59 -6.16
C GLN A 62 -0.62 -14.70 -7.08
N ASP A 63 0.23 -15.34 -7.83
CA ASP A 63 -0.14 -16.42 -8.76
C ASP A 63 0.58 -17.73 -8.40
N PRO A 64 -0.17 -18.80 -8.20
CA PRO A 64 -1.64 -18.89 -8.19
C PRO A 64 -2.25 -18.40 -6.86
N ILE A 65 -3.42 -17.77 -6.93
CA ILE A 65 -4.15 -17.21 -5.77
C ILE A 65 -4.41 -18.23 -4.66
N ARG A 66 -4.50 -19.51 -4.99
CA ARG A 66 -4.65 -20.59 -3.99
C ARG A 66 -3.54 -20.58 -2.94
N ASN A 67 -2.35 -20.07 -3.24
CA ASN A 67 -1.26 -19.97 -2.28
C ASN A 67 -1.62 -19.03 -1.11
N MET A 68 -2.23 -17.88 -1.41
CA MET A 68 -2.75 -16.96 -0.38
C MET A 68 -3.90 -17.60 0.41
N VAL A 69 -4.83 -18.29 -0.27
CA VAL A 69 -5.94 -18.98 0.37
C VAL A 69 -5.45 -20.08 1.33
N GLU A 70 -4.48 -20.89 0.89
CA GLU A 70 -3.87 -21.93 1.71
C GLU A 70 -3.13 -21.36 2.91
N LEU A 71 -2.33 -20.32 2.69
CA LEU A 71 -1.58 -19.65 3.75
C LEU A 71 -2.50 -19.09 4.83
N LYS A 72 -3.57 -18.40 4.42
CA LYS A 72 -4.54 -17.80 5.33
C LYS A 72 -5.17 -18.80 6.30
N GLN A 73 -5.32 -20.06 5.91
CA GLN A 73 -5.85 -21.12 6.77
C GLN A 73 -4.83 -21.63 7.81
N LYS A 74 -3.55 -21.29 7.64
CA LYS A 74 -2.45 -21.85 8.43
C LYS A 74 -1.79 -20.86 9.38
N VAL A 75 -2.11 -19.55 9.27
CA VAL A 75 -1.49 -18.50 10.07
C VAL A 75 -2.54 -17.67 10.81
N ARG A 76 -2.11 -17.00 11.89
CA ARG A 76 -2.97 -16.09 12.67
C ARG A 76 -2.78 -14.64 12.27
N VAL A 77 -1.59 -14.28 11.80
CA VAL A 77 -1.29 -12.92 11.31
C VAL A 77 -2.24 -12.62 10.16
N PRO A 78 -3.00 -11.51 10.22
CA PRO A 78 -3.84 -11.10 9.10
C PRO A 78 -3.03 -10.90 7.82
N LEU A 79 -3.59 -11.28 6.69
CA LEU A 79 -2.92 -11.18 5.40
C LEU A 79 -3.48 -10.02 4.58
N ALA A 80 -2.59 -9.22 3.98
CA ALA A 80 -2.97 -8.23 2.98
C ALA A 80 -2.53 -8.68 1.58
N ALA A 81 -3.44 -8.56 0.61
CA ALA A 81 -3.09 -8.69 -0.80
C ALA A 81 -2.66 -7.33 -1.34
N ASN A 82 -1.65 -7.30 -2.19
CA ASN A 82 -1.12 -6.09 -2.84
C ASN A 82 -0.82 -6.35 -4.32
N GLU A 83 0.24 -7.08 -4.68
CA GLU A 83 0.61 -7.39 -6.07
C GLU A 83 -0.50 -8.13 -6.83
N GLY A 84 -1.34 -8.86 -6.12
CA GLY A 84 -2.55 -9.49 -6.68
C GLY A 84 -3.73 -8.55 -6.95
N LEU A 85 -3.55 -7.21 -6.87
CA LEU A 85 -4.66 -6.23 -6.95
C LEU A 85 -4.45 -5.18 -8.06
N TRP A 86 -3.63 -5.46 -9.05
CA TRP A 86 -3.30 -4.46 -10.09
C TRP A 86 -4.39 -4.26 -11.13
N ARG A 87 -5.29 -5.22 -11.30
CA ARG A 87 -6.42 -5.10 -12.23
C ARG A 87 -7.74 -5.32 -11.49
N LEU A 88 -8.78 -4.72 -12.00
CA LEU A 88 -10.14 -4.87 -11.44
C LEU A 88 -10.56 -6.34 -11.30
N ALA A 89 -10.22 -7.18 -12.28
CA ALA A 89 -10.53 -8.61 -12.25
C ALA A 89 -9.80 -9.33 -11.09
N ASP A 90 -8.55 -8.96 -10.84
CA ASP A 90 -7.72 -9.56 -9.80
C ASP A 90 -8.28 -9.25 -8.39
N VAL A 91 -8.73 -8.01 -8.18
CA VAL A 91 -9.39 -7.62 -6.93
C VAL A 91 -10.63 -8.47 -6.67
N TRP A 92 -11.46 -8.68 -7.69
CA TRP A 92 -12.62 -9.56 -7.59
C TRP A 92 -12.26 -11.01 -7.29
N GLU A 93 -11.18 -11.51 -7.86
CA GLU A 93 -10.70 -12.87 -7.58
C GLU A 93 -10.26 -13.01 -6.12
N VAL A 94 -9.50 -12.04 -5.60
CA VAL A 94 -9.09 -12.03 -4.17
C VAL A 94 -10.30 -11.98 -3.24
N ILE A 95 -11.30 -11.13 -3.54
CA ILE A 95 -12.53 -11.03 -2.75
C ILE A 95 -13.28 -12.37 -2.75
N ARG A 96 -13.54 -12.95 -3.93
CA ARG A 96 -14.29 -14.21 -4.08
C ARG A 96 -13.60 -15.39 -3.42
N ALA A 97 -12.29 -15.47 -3.56
CA ALA A 97 -11.49 -16.53 -2.96
C ALA A 97 -11.28 -16.33 -1.44
N ARG A 98 -11.63 -15.15 -0.89
CA ARG A 98 -11.34 -14.75 0.50
C ARG A 98 -9.86 -14.93 0.83
N ALA A 99 -9.00 -14.62 -0.14
CA ALA A 99 -7.58 -14.90 -0.09
C ALA A 99 -6.80 -14.00 0.87
N ALA A 100 -7.38 -12.88 1.32
CA ALA A 100 -6.77 -11.92 2.23
C ALA A 100 -7.79 -11.43 3.26
N ASP A 101 -7.32 -10.69 4.26
CA ASP A 101 -8.12 -9.94 5.26
C ASP A 101 -8.17 -8.46 4.91
N VAL A 102 -7.14 -7.99 4.22
CA VAL A 102 -6.93 -6.59 3.83
C VAL A 102 -6.65 -6.52 2.34
N LEU A 103 -7.27 -5.57 1.65
CA LEU A 103 -6.92 -5.18 0.29
C LEU A 103 -6.04 -3.93 0.35
N CYS A 104 -4.76 -4.08 0.00
CA CYS A 104 -3.80 -2.98 -0.06
C CYS A 104 -3.63 -2.55 -1.52
N PHE A 105 -4.43 -1.59 -1.99
CA PHE A 105 -4.47 -1.22 -3.41
C PHE A 105 -4.71 0.28 -3.63
N SER A 106 -4.60 0.70 -4.88
CA SER A 106 -4.65 2.10 -5.30
C SER A 106 -5.74 2.36 -6.34
N PRO A 107 -6.33 3.57 -6.36
CA PRO A 107 -7.28 3.96 -7.40
C PRO A 107 -6.70 3.89 -8.82
N TYR A 108 -5.42 4.24 -8.99
CA TYR A 108 -4.78 4.23 -10.31
C TYR A 108 -4.50 2.83 -10.84
N TRP A 109 -4.36 1.81 -9.98
CA TRP A 109 -4.21 0.42 -10.44
C TRP A 109 -5.49 -0.14 -11.05
N VAL A 110 -6.61 0.15 -10.42
CA VAL A 110 -7.92 -0.31 -10.90
C VAL A 110 -8.56 0.64 -11.91
N GLY A 111 -7.82 1.66 -12.32
CA GLY A 111 -8.08 2.55 -13.45
C GLY A 111 -8.89 3.81 -13.14
N THR A 112 -9.73 3.84 -12.10
CA THR A 112 -10.51 5.02 -11.74
C THR A 112 -10.82 5.10 -10.25
N LEU A 113 -11.05 6.32 -9.75
CA LEU A 113 -11.53 6.57 -8.40
C LEU A 113 -12.85 5.83 -8.12
N ALA A 114 -13.78 5.83 -9.10
CA ALA A 114 -15.06 5.15 -8.98
C ALA A 114 -14.92 3.62 -8.89
N ALA A 115 -13.96 3.02 -9.61
CA ALA A 115 -13.68 1.59 -9.51
C ALA A 115 -13.15 1.23 -8.12
N PHE A 116 -12.17 1.99 -7.63
CA PHE A 116 -11.61 1.80 -6.29
C PHE A 116 -12.70 1.88 -5.21
N HIS A 117 -13.57 2.90 -5.28
CA HIS A 117 -14.67 3.07 -4.34
C HIS A 117 -15.63 1.88 -4.36
N ARG A 118 -16.08 1.45 -5.55
CA ARG A 118 -16.98 0.28 -5.68
C ARG A 118 -16.36 -1.00 -5.14
N LEU A 119 -15.08 -1.25 -5.45
CA LEU A 119 -14.38 -2.44 -4.97
C LEU A 119 -14.20 -2.42 -3.45
N SER A 120 -13.89 -1.26 -2.88
CA SER A 120 -13.76 -1.09 -1.42
C SER A 120 -15.07 -1.36 -0.71
N HIS A 121 -16.20 -0.89 -1.24
CA HIS A 121 -17.53 -1.20 -0.69
C HIS A 121 -17.91 -2.68 -0.85
N ALA A 122 -17.55 -3.30 -1.99
CA ALA A 122 -17.76 -4.73 -2.16
C ALA A 122 -16.94 -5.54 -1.15
N ALA A 123 -15.68 -5.15 -0.92
CA ALA A 123 -14.82 -5.73 0.12
C ALA A 123 -15.43 -5.56 1.53
N ALA A 124 -16.01 -4.40 1.84
CA ALA A 124 -16.69 -4.15 3.11
C ALA A 124 -17.85 -5.11 3.35
N ASN A 125 -18.64 -5.41 2.32
CA ASN A 125 -19.76 -6.37 2.41
C ASN A 125 -19.29 -7.79 2.73
N GLU A 126 -18.05 -8.14 2.37
CA GLU A 126 -17.40 -9.41 2.68
C GLU A 126 -16.55 -9.38 3.97
N GLY A 127 -16.60 -8.27 4.72
CA GLY A 127 -15.87 -8.10 5.97
C GLY A 127 -14.36 -7.88 5.77
N LEU A 128 -13.92 -7.51 4.56
CA LEU A 128 -12.52 -7.24 4.27
C LEU A 128 -12.21 -5.76 4.53
N ALA A 129 -11.05 -5.48 5.10
CA ALA A 129 -10.55 -4.13 5.27
C ALA A 129 -9.84 -3.61 4.02
N VAL A 130 -9.69 -2.30 3.94
CA VAL A 130 -8.92 -1.61 2.88
C VAL A 130 -7.79 -0.82 3.52
N CYS A 131 -6.59 -0.98 2.98
CA CYS A 131 -5.44 -0.11 3.19
C CYS A 131 -5.13 0.55 1.85
N ARG A 132 -5.11 1.88 1.79
CA ARG A 132 -4.71 2.55 0.57
C ARG A 132 -3.22 2.38 0.34
N HIS A 133 -2.86 1.82 -0.80
CA HIS A 133 -1.49 1.77 -1.28
C HIS A 133 -1.13 3.04 -2.05
N THR A 134 0.13 3.44 -2.01
CA THR A 134 0.68 4.55 -2.81
C THR A 134 2.04 4.15 -3.39
N HIS A 135 2.35 4.69 -4.55
CA HIS A 135 3.58 4.38 -5.27
C HIS A 135 4.15 5.64 -5.93
N GLY A 136 4.32 6.70 -5.13
CA GLY A 136 4.92 7.94 -5.59
C GLY A 136 3.99 8.83 -6.42
N GLU A 137 2.70 8.85 -6.12
CA GLU A 137 1.78 9.79 -6.75
C GLU A 137 2.05 11.23 -6.33
N LEU A 138 1.84 12.16 -7.27
CA LEU A 138 1.87 13.60 -7.02
C LEU A 138 0.65 14.05 -6.19
N GLY A 139 0.75 15.22 -5.59
CA GLY A 139 -0.21 15.74 -4.63
C GLY A 139 -1.64 15.85 -5.12
N LEU A 140 -1.87 16.09 -6.40
CA LEU A 140 -3.21 16.10 -6.97
C LEU A 140 -3.91 14.75 -6.83
N MET A 141 -3.21 13.65 -7.15
CA MET A 141 -3.74 12.29 -7.00
C MET A 141 -3.83 11.89 -5.54
N ALA A 142 -2.86 12.29 -4.73
CA ALA A 142 -2.88 12.06 -3.30
C ALA A 142 -4.09 12.72 -2.64
N ALA A 143 -4.41 13.98 -2.99
CA ALA A 143 -5.60 14.68 -2.51
C ALA A 143 -6.90 13.98 -2.94
N ALA A 144 -7.03 13.61 -4.22
CA ALA A 144 -8.18 12.89 -4.73
C ALA A 144 -8.39 11.54 -4.01
N SER A 145 -7.31 10.79 -3.81
CA SER A 145 -7.34 9.52 -3.07
C SER A 145 -7.72 9.72 -1.61
N HIS A 146 -7.27 10.81 -0.98
CA HIS A 146 -7.60 11.10 0.41
C HIS A 146 -9.09 11.38 0.59
N HIS A 147 -9.69 12.22 -0.28
CA HIS A 147 -11.15 12.44 -0.28
C HIS A 147 -11.91 11.11 -0.38
N LEU A 148 -11.45 10.24 -1.26
CA LEU A 148 -12.07 8.95 -1.47
C LEU A 148 -11.96 8.06 -0.22
N CYS A 149 -10.78 8.01 0.40
CA CYS A 149 -10.54 7.25 1.63
C CYS A 149 -11.47 7.67 2.77
N LEU A 150 -11.76 8.96 2.91
CA LEU A 150 -12.68 9.47 3.94
C LEU A 150 -14.14 8.97 3.79
N THR A 151 -14.50 8.40 2.64
CA THR A 151 -15.85 7.86 2.38
C THR A 151 -15.94 6.34 2.57
N LEU A 152 -14.83 5.67 2.84
CA LEU A 152 -14.80 4.20 2.92
C LEU A 152 -15.17 3.71 4.32
N PRO A 153 -16.12 2.77 4.44
CA PRO A 153 -16.56 2.25 5.73
C PRO A 153 -15.55 1.28 6.38
N ASN A 154 -14.64 0.74 5.58
CA ASN A 154 -13.70 -0.33 5.96
C ASN A 154 -12.23 0.07 5.81
N LEU A 155 -11.93 1.36 5.76
CA LEU A 155 -10.57 1.86 5.68
C LEU A 155 -9.83 1.61 7.01
N LEU A 156 -8.64 1.01 6.95
CA LEU A 156 -7.77 0.88 8.11
C LEU A 156 -7.13 2.22 8.48
N ASN A 157 -6.83 2.39 9.76
CA ASN A 157 -5.97 3.48 10.23
C ASN A 157 -4.53 3.26 9.77
N GLY A 158 -3.86 4.35 9.35
CA GLY A 158 -2.49 4.28 8.86
C GLY A 158 -2.43 3.78 7.41
N ASN A 159 -2.75 4.64 6.47
CA ASN A 159 -2.60 4.38 5.05
C ASN A 159 -1.23 4.84 4.57
N GLN A 160 -0.74 4.23 3.50
CA GLN A 160 0.54 4.61 2.92
C GLN A 160 0.47 6.02 2.33
N GLN A 161 1.54 6.77 2.47
CA GLN A 161 1.74 8.08 1.86
C GLN A 161 3.22 8.27 1.52
N THR A 162 3.51 8.50 0.26
CA THR A 162 4.87 8.60 -0.27
C THR A 162 5.25 10.01 -0.72
N ALA A 163 4.42 11.03 -0.48
CA ALA A 163 4.73 12.40 -0.87
C ALA A 163 6.08 12.90 -0.33
N ALA A 164 6.45 12.47 0.89
CA ALA A 164 7.74 12.82 1.48
C ALA A 164 8.95 12.12 0.82
N LEU A 165 8.73 11.14 -0.05
CA LEU A 165 9.78 10.40 -0.77
C LEU A 165 10.00 10.96 -2.18
N ILE A 166 9.21 11.95 -2.60
CA ILE A 166 9.28 12.56 -3.92
C ILE A 166 9.97 13.93 -3.78
N ASP A 167 10.96 14.16 -4.60
CA ASP A 167 11.66 15.46 -4.65
C ASP A 167 10.87 16.45 -5.53
N GLY A 168 9.86 17.05 -4.93
CA GLY A 168 9.00 18.06 -5.53
C GLY A 168 7.59 17.56 -5.91
N ASP A 169 6.71 18.52 -6.12
CA ASP A 169 5.31 18.34 -6.45
C ASP A 169 4.87 19.46 -7.41
N ILE A 170 3.68 19.31 -7.99
CA ILE A 170 3.04 20.28 -8.87
C ILE A 170 2.05 21.21 -8.14
N LEU A 171 1.95 21.11 -6.82
CA LEU A 171 1.07 21.95 -6.01
C LEU A 171 1.72 23.28 -5.61
N THR A 172 0.90 24.30 -5.38
CA THR A 172 1.35 25.61 -4.85
C THR A 172 1.88 25.48 -3.42
N GLU A 173 1.24 24.61 -2.62
CA GLU A 173 1.61 24.35 -1.23
C GLU A 173 1.79 22.85 -0.99
N ASP A 174 2.66 22.52 -0.03
CA ASP A 174 2.86 21.13 0.39
C ASP A 174 1.60 20.54 0.99
N LEU A 175 1.39 19.25 0.75
CA LEU A 175 0.31 18.52 1.40
C LEU A 175 0.47 18.53 2.93
N PRO A 176 -0.64 18.58 3.69
CA PRO A 176 -0.59 18.55 5.16
C PRO A 176 0.23 17.39 5.74
N ILE A 177 0.22 16.25 5.04
CA ILE A 177 0.97 15.06 5.44
C ILE A 177 2.49 15.24 5.45
N ALA A 178 3.03 16.22 4.73
CA ALA A 178 4.44 16.56 4.79
C ALA A 178 4.86 17.14 6.16
N LYS A 179 3.91 17.65 6.92
CA LYS A 179 4.12 18.31 8.23
C LYS A 179 3.53 17.54 9.41
N SER A 180 2.62 16.61 9.16
CA SER A 180 1.89 15.87 10.20
C SER A 180 1.58 14.46 9.71
N PRO A 181 1.61 13.44 10.58
CA PRO A 181 1.16 12.09 10.22
C PRO A 181 -0.36 11.99 10.03
N VAL A 182 -1.10 13.06 10.33
CA VAL A 182 -2.56 13.13 10.17
C VAL A 182 -2.91 14.19 9.15
N TRP A 183 -3.62 13.79 8.10
CA TRP A 183 -4.06 14.75 7.08
C TRP A 183 -5.32 15.52 7.51
N GLY A 184 -6.27 14.82 8.12
CA GLY A 184 -7.56 15.41 8.51
C GLY A 184 -8.56 15.52 7.34
N ILE A 185 -9.58 16.35 7.53
CA ILE A 185 -10.60 16.63 6.50
C ILE A 185 -10.10 17.80 5.65
N PRO A 186 -10.00 17.63 4.30
CA PRO A 186 -9.59 18.73 3.43
C PRO A 186 -10.56 19.90 3.51
N THR A 187 -10.03 21.11 3.44
CA THR A 187 -10.80 22.36 3.42
C THR A 187 -10.64 23.04 2.06
N GLY A 188 -11.56 23.90 1.69
CA GLY A 188 -11.56 24.60 0.40
C GLY A 188 -12.49 23.98 -0.64
N THR A 189 -12.40 24.46 -1.87
CA THR A 189 -13.21 23.99 -3.00
C THR A 189 -12.51 22.85 -3.76
N GLY A 190 -13.30 22.00 -4.43
CA GLY A 190 -12.76 20.90 -5.21
C GLY A 190 -11.98 19.91 -4.35
N LEU A 191 -10.71 19.65 -4.69
CA LEU A 191 -9.83 18.75 -3.94
C LEU A 191 -9.15 19.43 -2.74
N GLY A 192 -9.34 20.74 -2.54
CA GLY A 192 -8.68 21.49 -1.47
C GLY A 192 -7.19 21.72 -1.72
N VAL A 193 -6.73 21.60 -2.96
CA VAL A 193 -5.37 21.87 -3.40
C VAL A 193 -5.38 22.69 -4.70
N GLU A 194 -4.30 23.44 -4.94
CA GLU A 194 -4.11 24.24 -6.14
C GLU A 194 -2.88 23.79 -6.91
N VAL A 195 -3.00 23.73 -8.24
CA VAL A 195 -1.90 23.34 -9.13
C VAL A 195 -1.08 24.57 -9.49
N ASP A 196 0.23 24.47 -9.33
CA ASP A 196 1.21 25.43 -9.85
C ASP A 196 1.60 25.06 -11.28
N PHE A 197 1.02 25.74 -12.25
CA PHE A 197 1.28 25.46 -13.65
C PHE A 197 2.74 25.75 -14.07
N SER A 198 3.47 26.62 -13.38
CA SER A 198 4.89 26.82 -13.66
C SER A 198 5.72 25.58 -13.30
N LYS A 199 5.37 24.89 -12.23
CA LYS A 199 5.96 23.58 -11.88
C LYS A 199 5.60 22.51 -12.91
N VAL A 200 4.35 22.50 -13.39
CA VAL A 200 3.93 21.55 -14.45
C VAL A 200 4.77 21.77 -15.71
N GLU A 201 4.94 23.00 -16.16
CA GLU A 201 5.77 23.35 -17.32
C GLU A 201 7.24 22.93 -17.12
N LYS A 202 7.81 23.20 -15.94
CA LYS A 202 9.17 22.77 -15.58
C LYS A 202 9.35 21.26 -15.71
N TYR A 203 8.42 20.46 -15.14
CA TYR A 203 8.51 19.00 -15.21
C TYR A 203 8.22 18.47 -16.60
N GLN A 204 7.33 19.12 -17.37
CA GLN A 204 7.09 18.78 -18.77
C GLN A 204 8.35 19.01 -19.62
N GLN A 205 9.05 20.11 -19.39
CA GLN A 205 10.32 20.37 -20.07
C GLN A 205 11.37 19.31 -19.71
N ALA A 206 11.53 19.01 -18.41
CA ALA A 206 12.45 17.98 -17.97
C ALA A 206 12.13 16.59 -18.59
N TYR A 207 10.86 16.26 -18.70
CA TYR A 207 10.42 15.02 -19.39
C TYR A 207 10.76 15.03 -20.87
N ASN A 208 10.56 16.15 -21.57
CA ASN A 208 10.88 16.29 -23.00
C ASN A 208 12.38 16.17 -23.27
N GLU A 209 13.22 16.63 -22.34
CA GLU A 209 14.69 16.63 -22.47
C GLU A 209 15.30 15.27 -22.07
N ASN A 210 14.78 14.64 -21.01
CA ASN A 210 15.40 13.48 -20.39
C ASN A 210 14.58 12.19 -20.54
N GLY A 211 13.33 12.27 -21.03
CA GLY A 211 12.42 11.15 -21.09
C GLY A 211 11.84 10.78 -19.71
N GLN A 212 11.25 9.62 -19.65
CA GLN A 212 10.67 9.09 -18.42
C GLN A 212 11.77 8.65 -17.47
N PHE A 213 11.76 9.17 -16.25
CA PHE A 213 12.57 8.62 -15.17
C PHE A 213 11.94 7.31 -14.68
N LEU A 214 12.64 6.22 -14.90
CA LEU A 214 12.28 4.92 -14.35
C LEU A 214 13.27 4.61 -13.22
N PRO A 215 12.80 4.47 -11.97
CA PRO A 215 13.67 4.11 -10.85
C PRO A 215 14.26 2.70 -10.99
N TYR A 216 13.67 1.89 -11.87
CA TYR A 216 14.13 0.55 -12.21
C TYR A 216 14.59 0.55 -13.67
N GLN A 217 15.86 0.28 -13.88
CA GLN A 217 16.40 0.14 -15.23
C GLN A 217 15.97 -1.21 -15.81
N PRO A 218 15.59 -1.28 -17.10
CA PRO A 218 15.18 -2.54 -17.73
C PRO A 218 16.19 -3.68 -17.59
N GLU A 219 17.48 -3.33 -17.49
CA GLU A 219 18.57 -4.28 -17.33
C GLU A 219 18.58 -4.99 -15.94
N MET A 220 17.87 -4.44 -14.95
CA MET A 220 17.72 -5.07 -13.62
C MET A 220 16.76 -6.26 -13.61
N PHE A 221 16.05 -6.50 -14.71
CA PHE A 221 15.03 -7.56 -14.84
C PHE A 221 15.39 -8.63 -15.89
N ASN A 222 16.63 -8.61 -16.41
CA ASN A 222 17.07 -9.49 -17.48
C ASN A 222 17.94 -10.66 -17.00
N ASP A 223 17.85 -11.09 -15.73
CA ASP A 223 18.49 -12.30 -15.20
C ASP A 223 17.46 -13.40 -14.88
#